data_ef383f9be8e6d60de1617305c0bff1ff
#
_entry.id   ef383f9be8e6d60de1617305c0bff1ff
#
_cell.length_a   1.000
_cell.length_b   1.000
_cell.length_c   1.000
_cell.angle_alpha   90.00
_cell.angle_beta   90.00
_cell.angle_gamma   90.00
#
_symmetry.space_group_name_H-M   'P 1'
#
loop_
_entity.id
_entity.type
_entity.pdbx_description
1 polymer ?
#
loop_
_entity_poly.entity_id
_entity_poly.type
_entity_poly.pdbx_seq_one_letter_code
_entity_poly.pdbx_strand_id
1 'polypeptide(L)'
;METMDRYIRFDWAIKRLLRQKANFGVLEGLLTVLLNEEVKIVEILESESNQLTADDKFNRVDIKAKNSKGEIIIESETAEYCLSEELYYLERILYGVAKAITEHISLGERYYEVKKIYSVSILYFDIGRGEDYLYHGQNTFLGVHTGDQLLVTTKERDAIVTKLPAEVFPEYFLIRVNEFDKAAVTPLEEWIEYLKTGRIRPDTVAPGLVEARQKLIYYNMTAEERHAYDEHLNAIMIQNDVLSTAAEEGREEGRQEGREEGRQEGRQE
;
A
#
# COMPACT_ATOMS: atom_id res chain seq x y z
N MET A 1 -17.21 -32.62 -0.72
CA MET A 1 -16.90 -31.29 -1.30
C MET A 1 -16.63 -30.40 -0.10
N GLU A 2 -15.38 -30.18 0.25
CA GLU A 2 -15.04 -29.15 1.23
C GLU A 2 -15.49 -27.81 0.64
N THR A 3 -16.41 -27.15 1.32
CA THR A 3 -16.74 -25.77 1.04
C THR A 3 -15.49 -24.97 1.36
N MET A 4 -14.77 -24.56 0.33
CA MET A 4 -13.63 -23.65 0.52
C MET A 4 -14.20 -22.37 1.15
N ASP A 5 -13.71 -22.05 2.34
CA ASP A 5 -14.09 -20.81 3.02
C ASP A 5 -13.76 -19.62 2.12
N ARG A 6 -14.72 -18.72 1.96
CA ARG A 6 -14.51 -17.46 1.25
C ARG A 6 -14.10 -16.41 2.25
N TYR A 7 -12.93 -15.87 2.05
CA TYR A 7 -12.41 -14.80 2.88
C TYR A 7 -12.72 -13.45 2.26
N ILE A 8 -12.86 -12.45 3.12
CA ILE A 8 -13.10 -11.07 2.73
C ILE A 8 -11.79 -10.51 2.18
N ARG A 9 -11.85 -9.79 1.06
CA ARG A 9 -10.68 -9.12 0.50
C ARG A 9 -10.12 -8.10 1.50
N PHE A 10 -8.81 -7.93 1.47
CA PHE A 10 -8.10 -7.08 2.42
C PHE A 10 -8.50 -5.61 2.29
N ASP A 11 -8.71 -5.12 1.07
CA ASP A 11 -9.16 -3.76 0.75
C ASP A 11 -10.46 -3.36 1.46
N TRP A 12 -11.42 -4.24 1.47
CA TRP A 12 -12.67 -4.02 2.18
C TRP A 12 -12.49 -4.20 3.70
N ALA A 13 -11.71 -5.21 4.10
CA ALA A 13 -11.47 -5.52 5.49
C ALA A 13 -10.73 -4.38 6.20
N ILE A 14 -9.73 -3.78 5.56
CA ILE A 14 -8.92 -2.71 6.14
C ILE A 14 -9.76 -1.47 6.46
N LYS A 15 -10.72 -1.14 5.61
CA LYS A 15 -11.59 0.02 5.80
C LYS A 15 -12.62 -0.16 6.91
N ARG A 16 -13.08 -1.40 7.11
CA ARG A 16 -14.25 -1.67 7.98
C ARG A 16 -13.96 -2.49 9.21
N LEU A 17 -13.11 -3.50 9.11
CA LEU A 17 -12.87 -4.47 10.17
C LEU A 17 -11.54 -4.24 10.90
N LEU A 18 -10.47 -3.93 10.18
CA LEU A 18 -9.13 -3.87 10.77
C LEU A 18 -8.87 -2.60 11.58
N ARG A 19 -9.75 -1.62 11.50
CA ARG A 19 -9.75 -0.45 12.40
C ARG A 19 -10.18 -0.76 13.83
N GLN A 20 -10.80 -1.91 14.06
CA GLN A 20 -11.18 -2.34 15.40
C GLN A 20 -9.99 -2.97 16.10
N LYS A 21 -9.72 -2.54 17.34
CA LYS A 21 -8.57 -3.01 18.13
C LYS A 21 -8.47 -4.54 18.23
N ALA A 22 -9.61 -5.21 18.27
CA ALA A 22 -9.68 -6.68 18.31
C ALA A 22 -9.10 -7.35 17.04
N ASN A 23 -8.93 -6.61 15.94
CA ASN A 23 -8.49 -7.11 14.64
C ASN A 23 -7.09 -6.62 14.24
N PHE A 24 -6.41 -5.85 15.10
CA PHE A 24 -5.07 -5.32 14.82
C PHE A 24 -4.06 -6.41 14.47
N GLY A 25 -4.17 -7.61 15.06
CA GLY A 25 -3.28 -8.72 14.80
C GLY A 25 -3.19 -9.13 13.33
N VAL A 26 -4.23 -8.90 12.53
CA VAL A 26 -4.19 -9.14 11.07
C VAL A 26 -3.24 -8.14 10.40
N LEU A 27 -3.41 -6.85 10.68
CA LEU A 27 -2.56 -5.79 10.12
C LEU A 27 -1.14 -5.85 10.69
N GLU A 28 -0.98 -6.08 11.99
CA GLU A 28 0.31 -6.31 12.64
C GLU A 28 1.10 -7.44 11.97
N GLY A 29 0.41 -8.52 11.60
CA GLY A 29 1.01 -9.65 10.92
C GLY A 29 1.57 -9.30 9.54
N LEU A 30 0.81 -8.59 8.71
CA LEU A 30 1.30 -8.10 7.42
C LEU A 30 2.53 -7.21 7.61
N LEU A 31 2.43 -6.23 8.51
CA LEU A 31 3.51 -5.28 8.75
C LEU A 31 4.75 -5.96 9.34
N THR A 32 4.58 -6.95 10.22
CA THR A 32 5.68 -7.74 10.80
C THR A 32 6.45 -8.47 9.71
N VAL A 33 5.74 -9.08 8.76
CA VAL A 33 6.37 -9.80 7.64
C VAL A 33 7.02 -8.82 6.67
N LEU A 34 6.38 -7.70 6.38
CA LEU A 34 6.87 -6.70 5.43
C LEU A 34 8.12 -5.97 5.95
N LEU A 35 8.10 -5.55 7.21
CA LEU A 35 9.21 -4.83 7.84
C LEU A 35 10.30 -5.75 8.40
N ASN A 36 10.07 -7.07 8.38
CA ASN A 36 10.95 -8.08 8.97
C ASN A 36 11.29 -7.80 10.45
N GLU A 37 10.35 -7.21 11.18
CA GLU A 37 10.43 -6.96 12.62
C GLU A 37 9.04 -7.03 13.25
N GLU A 38 8.97 -7.36 14.54
CA GLU A 38 7.68 -7.42 15.23
C GLU A 38 7.04 -6.03 15.33
N VAL A 39 5.85 -5.89 14.72
CA VAL A 39 5.07 -4.67 14.75
C VAL A 39 3.88 -4.84 15.68
N LYS A 40 3.71 -3.90 16.61
CA LYS A 40 2.53 -3.79 17.50
C LYS A 40 1.88 -2.45 17.31
N ILE A 41 0.62 -2.45 16.90
CA ILE A 41 -0.18 -1.24 16.73
C ILE A 41 -0.76 -0.84 18.08
N VAL A 42 -0.44 0.38 18.51
CA VAL A 42 -0.98 0.93 19.75
C VAL A 42 -2.21 1.78 19.50
N GLU A 43 -2.30 2.41 18.34
CA GLU A 43 -3.34 3.36 17.99
C GLU A 43 -3.57 3.39 16.48
N ILE A 44 -4.85 3.41 16.06
CA ILE A 44 -5.24 3.81 14.73
C ILE A 44 -5.55 5.30 14.78
N LEU A 45 -4.80 6.06 14.01
CA LEU A 45 -4.98 7.49 13.88
C LEU A 45 -6.11 7.75 12.88
N GLU A 46 -6.87 8.81 13.08
CA GLU A 46 -7.90 9.18 12.13
C GLU A 46 -7.25 9.49 10.77
N SER A 47 -7.65 8.74 9.76
CA SER A 47 -7.22 8.94 8.38
C SER A 47 -8.17 9.85 7.62
N GLU A 48 -8.91 10.72 8.35
CA GLU A 48 -9.72 11.68 7.64
C GLU A 48 -8.80 12.54 6.79
N SER A 49 -9.05 12.48 5.50
CA SER A 49 -8.63 13.49 4.55
C SER A 49 -9.34 14.79 4.94
N ASN A 50 -8.99 15.32 6.09
CA ASN A 50 -9.51 16.59 6.53
C ASN A 50 -8.92 17.63 5.61
N GLN A 51 -9.73 18.03 4.63
CA GLN A 51 -9.56 19.34 4.03
C GLN A 51 -9.67 20.34 5.17
N LEU A 52 -8.55 20.79 5.69
CA LEU A 52 -8.51 21.91 6.63
C LEU A 52 -9.00 23.18 5.94
N THR A 53 -8.86 23.22 4.59
CA THR A 53 -9.38 24.27 3.72
C THR A 53 -9.98 23.66 2.45
N ALA A 54 -10.89 24.39 1.78
CA ALA A 54 -11.50 23.96 0.52
C ALA A 54 -10.48 23.73 -0.62
N ASP A 55 -9.26 24.25 -0.47
CA ASP A 55 -8.18 24.16 -1.46
C ASP A 55 -7.22 22.97 -1.19
N ASP A 56 -7.37 22.26 -0.08
CA ASP A 56 -6.54 21.09 0.23
C ASP A 56 -6.86 19.93 -0.73
N LYS A 57 -5.81 19.34 -1.30
CA LYS A 57 -5.96 18.14 -2.12
C LYS A 57 -6.39 16.95 -1.27
N PHE A 58 -7.37 16.20 -1.77
CA PHE A 58 -7.77 14.93 -1.18
C PHE A 58 -6.61 13.95 -1.21
N ASN A 59 -6.18 13.50 -0.03
CA ASN A 59 -5.26 12.40 0.11
C ASN A 59 -5.96 11.28 0.87
N ARG A 60 -6.36 10.23 0.16
CA ARG A 60 -6.97 9.05 0.77
C ARG A 60 -5.86 8.14 1.28
N VAL A 61 -5.66 8.15 2.59
CA VAL A 61 -4.92 7.14 3.32
C VAL A 61 -5.95 6.21 3.95
N ASP A 62 -5.88 4.92 3.68
CA ASP A 62 -6.88 3.96 4.17
C ASP A 62 -6.68 3.66 5.65
N ILE A 63 -5.45 3.49 6.09
CA ILE A 63 -5.10 3.42 7.51
C ILE A 63 -3.86 4.26 7.81
N LYS A 64 -3.92 4.94 8.95
CA LYS A 64 -2.80 5.59 9.59
C LYS A 64 -2.70 5.04 11.01
N ALA A 65 -1.61 4.37 11.31
CA ALA A 65 -1.40 3.69 12.57
C ALA A 65 -0.12 4.15 13.24
N LYS A 66 -0.09 4.08 14.57
CA LYS A 66 1.10 4.30 15.38
C LYS A 66 1.50 2.99 16.05
N ASN A 67 2.76 2.60 15.87
CA ASN A 67 3.29 1.40 16.51
C ASN A 67 3.84 1.66 17.92
N SER A 68 4.26 0.59 18.60
CA SER A 68 4.81 0.66 19.96
C SER A 68 6.12 1.46 20.08
N LYS A 69 6.86 1.65 18.98
CA LYS A 69 8.04 2.51 18.90
C LYS A 69 7.69 3.98 18.70
N GLY A 70 6.42 4.30 18.48
CA GLY A 70 5.93 5.64 18.19
C GLY A 70 6.12 6.06 16.72
N GLU A 71 6.49 5.14 15.84
CA GLU A 71 6.61 5.35 14.41
C GLU A 71 5.21 5.34 13.77
N ILE A 72 5.06 6.05 12.67
CA ILE A 72 3.80 6.19 11.94
C ILE A 72 3.82 5.27 10.72
N ILE A 73 2.79 4.48 10.58
CA ILE A 73 2.58 3.62 9.44
C ILE A 73 1.38 4.16 8.68
N ILE A 74 1.59 4.48 7.42
CA ILE A 74 0.54 4.91 6.50
C ILE A 74 0.35 3.78 5.50
N GLU A 75 -0.83 3.25 5.45
CA GLU A 75 -1.21 2.31 4.42
C GLU A 75 -2.19 3.01 3.47
N SER A 76 -1.90 2.91 2.19
CA SER A 76 -2.74 3.41 1.11
C SER A 76 -3.01 2.27 0.15
N GLU A 77 -4.26 1.91 0.05
CA GLU A 77 -4.73 1.01 -0.97
C GLU A 77 -5.42 1.81 -2.06
N THR A 78 -5.05 1.56 -3.29
CA THR A 78 -5.72 2.18 -4.42
C THR A 78 -6.48 1.11 -5.17
N ALA A 79 -7.80 1.06 -4.92
CA ALA A 79 -8.70 0.45 -5.86
C ALA A 79 -8.71 1.30 -7.14
N GLU A 80 -8.68 0.65 -8.28
CA GLU A 80 -8.57 1.14 -9.66
C GLU A 80 -9.55 2.27 -10.08
N TYR A 81 -9.79 3.31 -9.28
CA TYR A 81 -10.91 4.22 -9.51
C TYR A 81 -10.64 5.38 -10.48
N CYS A 82 -9.38 5.64 -10.92
CA CYS A 82 -9.14 6.69 -11.90
C CYS A 82 -7.83 6.50 -12.67
N LEU A 83 -7.90 6.34 -13.98
CA LEU A 83 -6.72 6.34 -14.88
C LEU A 83 -5.90 7.65 -14.78
N SER A 84 -6.54 8.77 -14.47
CA SER A 84 -5.84 10.05 -14.29
C SER A 84 -5.12 10.19 -12.94
N GLU A 85 -5.49 9.41 -11.93
CA GLU A 85 -4.84 9.42 -10.61
C GLU A 85 -3.61 8.52 -10.59
N GLU A 86 -3.53 7.51 -11.45
CA GLU A 86 -2.38 6.61 -11.55
C GLU A 86 -1.12 7.32 -12.03
N LEU A 87 -1.23 8.27 -12.94
CA LEU A 87 -0.09 9.03 -13.48
C LEU A 87 0.66 9.83 -12.41
N TYR A 88 0.01 10.18 -11.30
CA TYR A 88 0.59 11.00 -10.22
C TYR A 88 0.66 10.25 -8.89
N TYR A 89 0.70 8.91 -8.93
CA TYR A 89 0.64 8.09 -7.73
C TYR A 89 1.83 8.32 -6.79
N LEU A 90 3.04 8.45 -7.31
CA LEU A 90 4.24 8.70 -6.51
C LEU A 90 4.19 10.06 -5.83
N GLU A 91 3.71 11.09 -6.53
CA GLU A 91 3.50 12.43 -5.96
C GLU A 91 2.45 12.41 -4.87
N ARG A 92 1.41 11.60 -5.02
CA ARG A 92 0.38 11.40 -4.00
C ARG A 92 0.94 10.74 -2.74
N ILE A 93 1.74 9.67 -2.88
CA ILE A 93 2.43 9.04 -1.76
C ILE A 93 3.32 10.06 -1.04
N LEU A 94 4.13 10.80 -1.80
CA LEU A 94 5.02 11.81 -1.25
C LEU A 94 4.26 12.89 -0.49
N TYR A 95 3.15 13.37 -1.04
CA TYR A 95 2.27 14.34 -0.38
C TYR A 95 1.70 13.77 0.92
N GLY A 96 1.20 12.53 0.91
CA GLY A 96 0.66 11.85 2.08
C GLY A 96 1.67 11.72 3.22
N VAL A 97 2.90 11.35 2.89
CA VAL A 97 4.01 11.27 3.85
C VAL A 97 4.35 12.64 4.40
N ALA A 98 4.46 13.68 3.56
CA ALA A 98 4.74 15.04 3.99
C ALA A 98 3.64 15.58 4.93
N LYS A 99 2.36 15.31 4.61
CA LYS A 99 1.23 15.67 5.46
C LYS A 99 1.29 14.95 6.80
N ALA A 100 1.59 13.66 6.83
CA ALA A 100 1.73 12.90 8.07
C ALA A 100 2.87 13.42 8.95
N ILE A 101 4.00 13.86 8.37
CA ILE A 101 5.08 14.51 9.12
C ILE A 101 4.56 15.78 9.80
N THR A 102 3.88 16.65 9.03
CA THR A 102 3.40 17.94 9.55
C THR A 102 2.27 17.82 10.57
N GLU A 103 1.44 16.80 10.47
CA GLU A 103 0.36 16.53 11.43
C GLU A 103 0.86 16.02 12.78
N HIS A 104 2.07 15.43 12.80
CA HIS A 104 2.66 14.84 14.00
C HIS A 104 3.77 15.66 14.64
N ILE A 105 4.00 16.87 14.15
CA ILE A 105 4.88 17.84 14.77
C ILE A 105 4.12 19.16 14.94
N SER A 106 3.97 19.60 16.18
CA SER A 106 3.26 20.83 16.51
C SER A 106 4.20 22.04 16.44
N LEU A 107 3.64 23.22 16.23
CA LEU A 107 4.40 24.46 16.26
C LEU A 107 5.08 24.64 17.63
N GLY A 108 6.40 24.74 17.62
CA GLY A 108 7.21 24.88 18.86
C GLY A 108 7.79 23.56 19.38
N GLU A 109 7.41 22.42 18.81
CA GLU A 109 8.06 21.14 19.09
C GLU A 109 9.46 21.09 18.47
N ARG A 110 10.29 20.22 19.00
CA ARG A 110 11.67 20.09 18.56
C ARG A 110 11.77 19.11 17.40
N TYR A 111 12.66 19.33 16.45
CA TYR A 111 12.82 18.47 15.26
C TYR A 111 13.12 17.00 15.58
N TYR A 112 13.68 16.68 16.75
CA TYR A 112 13.90 15.29 17.14
C TYR A 112 12.60 14.52 17.44
N GLU A 113 11.46 15.20 17.51
CA GLU A 113 10.15 14.61 17.72
C GLU A 113 9.50 14.15 16.41
N VAL A 114 10.09 14.50 15.26
CA VAL A 114 9.69 13.94 13.97
C VAL A 114 9.78 12.42 14.03
N LYS A 115 8.67 11.76 13.78
CA LYS A 115 8.60 10.30 13.80
C LYS A 115 8.96 9.72 12.45
N LYS A 116 9.63 8.56 12.45
CA LYS A 116 9.81 7.78 11.23
C LYS A 116 8.44 7.39 10.68
N ILE A 117 8.32 7.41 9.36
CA ILE A 117 7.11 7.03 8.64
C ILE A 117 7.43 5.86 7.74
N TYR A 118 6.60 4.82 7.82
CA TYR A 118 6.52 3.75 6.84
C TYR A 118 5.31 3.99 5.95
N SER A 119 5.53 4.10 4.66
CA SER A 119 4.49 4.23 3.65
C SER A 119 4.34 2.90 2.92
N VAL A 120 3.23 2.23 3.13
CA VAL A 120 2.91 0.94 2.50
C VAL A 120 1.82 1.17 1.48
N SER A 121 2.09 0.82 0.22
CA SER A 121 1.16 0.96 -0.89
C SER A 121 0.83 -0.40 -1.48
N ILE A 122 -0.44 -0.79 -1.44
CA ILE A 122 -0.95 -2.02 -2.05
C ILE A 122 -1.59 -1.64 -3.38
N LEU A 123 -0.96 -2.07 -4.48
CA LEU A 123 -1.27 -1.63 -5.84
C LEU A 123 -1.92 -2.76 -6.63
N TYR A 124 -3.16 -2.55 -7.03
CA TYR A 124 -3.90 -3.46 -7.92
C TYR A 124 -3.90 -2.99 -9.38
N PHE A 125 -3.11 -1.98 -9.72
CA PHE A 125 -2.94 -1.41 -11.04
C PHE A 125 -1.44 -1.30 -11.39
N ASP A 126 -1.13 -1.09 -12.67
CA ASP A 126 0.23 -0.93 -13.13
C ASP A 126 0.69 0.54 -12.98
N ILE A 127 1.77 0.76 -12.21
CA ILE A 127 2.39 2.07 -12.02
C ILE A 127 3.59 2.30 -12.94
N GLY A 128 3.91 1.36 -13.81
CA GLY A 128 5.04 1.44 -14.69
C GLY A 128 5.83 0.14 -14.82
N ARG A 129 6.98 0.21 -15.46
CA ARG A 129 7.81 -0.96 -15.80
C ARG A 129 8.69 -1.39 -14.63
N GLY A 130 8.74 -2.70 -14.40
CA GLY A 130 9.58 -3.32 -13.39
C GLY A 130 9.28 -4.81 -13.34
N GLU A 131 10.22 -5.64 -12.89
CA GLU A 131 10.11 -7.11 -12.89
C GLU A 131 9.68 -7.70 -11.55
N ASP A 132 9.73 -6.89 -10.47
CA ASP A 132 9.39 -7.37 -9.14
C ASP A 132 7.99 -6.97 -8.71
N TYR A 133 7.40 -7.77 -7.83
CA TYR A 133 6.11 -7.50 -7.18
C TYR A 133 6.25 -6.64 -5.91
N LEU A 134 7.48 -6.47 -5.37
CA LEU A 134 7.75 -5.64 -4.20
C LEU A 134 8.94 -4.72 -4.47
N TYR A 135 8.70 -3.43 -4.32
CA TYR A 135 9.74 -2.42 -4.34
C TYR A 135 9.86 -1.77 -2.98
N HIS A 136 11.10 -1.65 -2.50
CA HIS A 136 11.44 -1.03 -1.23
C HIS A 136 12.33 0.18 -1.47
N GLY A 137 11.89 1.33 -0.97
CA GLY A 137 12.60 2.60 -1.09
C GLY A 137 12.96 3.17 0.29
N GLN A 138 14.25 3.47 0.48
CA GLN A 138 14.76 4.15 1.67
C GLN A 138 15.85 5.13 1.28
N ASN A 139 16.10 6.13 2.13
CA ASN A 139 17.11 7.13 1.89
C ASN A 139 18.48 6.67 2.41
N THR A 140 19.44 6.57 1.50
CA THR A 140 20.83 6.29 1.80
C THR A 140 21.69 7.45 1.33
N PHE A 141 22.57 7.96 2.20
CA PHE A 141 23.53 9.02 1.86
C PHE A 141 24.93 8.41 1.78
N LEU A 142 25.47 8.43 0.56
CA LEU A 142 26.79 7.88 0.28
C LEU A 142 27.79 9.00 -0.04
N GLY A 143 29.00 8.87 0.48
CA GLY A 143 30.10 9.76 0.14
C GLY A 143 30.39 9.73 -1.35
N VAL A 144 30.31 10.89 -2.03
CA VAL A 144 30.47 10.97 -3.49
C VAL A 144 31.84 10.48 -3.96
N HIS A 145 32.86 10.67 -3.13
CA HIS A 145 34.25 10.31 -3.46
C HIS A 145 34.72 9.00 -2.84
N THR A 146 34.14 8.60 -1.73
CA THR A 146 34.62 7.47 -0.91
C THR A 146 33.67 6.28 -0.96
N GLY A 147 32.37 6.51 -1.27
CA GLY A 147 31.36 5.47 -1.28
C GLY A 147 30.91 5.01 0.11
N ASP A 148 31.45 5.59 1.18
CA ASP A 148 31.05 5.27 2.55
C ASP A 148 29.64 5.78 2.86
N GLN A 149 28.98 5.12 3.81
CA GLN A 149 27.64 5.49 4.25
C GLN A 149 27.74 6.52 5.37
N LEU A 150 26.99 7.63 5.23
CA LEU A 150 26.91 8.66 6.24
C LEU A 150 26.23 8.15 7.51
N LEU A 151 26.89 8.34 8.64
CA LEU A 151 26.34 8.21 9.99
C LEU A 151 26.16 9.59 10.59
N VAL A 152 24.95 9.90 11.03
CA VAL A 152 24.66 11.20 11.65
C VAL A 152 24.61 11.09 13.15
N THR A 153 25.24 12.04 13.83
CA THR A 153 25.14 12.17 15.28
C THR A 153 23.96 13.06 15.63
N THR A 154 23.06 12.57 16.44
CA THR A 154 21.86 13.29 16.89
C THR A 154 21.68 13.16 18.39
N LYS A 155 20.79 13.97 18.96
CA LYS A 155 20.44 13.91 20.38
C LYS A 155 19.03 13.32 20.51
N GLU A 156 18.93 12.20 21.23
CA GLU A 156 17.65 11.63 21.64
C GLU A 156 17.49 11.76 23.15
N ARG A 157 16.43 12.43 23.57
CA ARG A 157 16.21 12.76 24.99
C ARG A 157 17.44 13.47 25.55
N ASP A 158 18.20 12.80 26.39
CA ASP A 158 19.43 13.35 27.01
C ASP A 158 20.71 12.62 26.54
N ALA A 159 20.62 11.70 25.59
CA ALA A 159 21.74 10.94 25.04
C ALA A 159 22.14 11.40 23.64
N ILE A 160 23.45 11.39 23.37
CA ILE A 160 23.97 11.53 22.00
C ILE A 160 24.00 10.13 21.38
N VAL A 161 23.33 9.97 20.26
CA VAL A 161 23.22 8.70 19.52
C VAL A 161 23.67 8.88 18.09
N THR A 162 24.14 7.81 17.47
CA THR A 162 24.48 7.77 16.05
C THR A 162 23.41 7.00 15.30
N LYS A 163 22.94 7.56 14.21
CA LYS A 163 21.88 6.99 13.36
C LYS A 163 22.27 6.99 11.89
N LEU A 164 21.72 6.04 11.17
CA LEU A 164 21.65 6.09 9.71
C LEU A 164 20.52 7.02 9.28
N PRO A 165 20.68 7.75 8.14
CA PRO A 165 19.57 8.52 7.57
C PRO A 165 18.29 7.72 7.38
N ALA A 166 18.40 6.45 6.98
CA ALA A 166 17.26 5.54 6.84
C ALA A 166 16.43 5.35 8.12
N GLU A 167 16.99 5.58 9.30
CA GLU A 167 16.26 5.50 10.58
C GLU A 167 15.41 6.75 10.88
N VAL A 168 15.61 7.83 10.11
CA VAL A 168 14.90 9.11 10.29
C VAL A 168 13.96 9.39 9.11
N PHE A 169 14.46 9.18 7.90
CA PHE A 169 13.70 9.45 6.67
C PHE A 169 12.58 8.43 6.47
N PRO A 170 11.50 8.82 5.77
CA PRO A 170 10.43 7.91 5.40
C PRO A 170 10.94 6.71 4.60
N GLU A 171 10.26 5.59 4.77
CA GLU A 171 10.52 4.34 4.09
C GLU A 171 9.28 3.90 3.33
N TYR A 172 9.46 3.44 2.10
CA TYR A 172 8.37 3.19 1.15
C TYR A 172 8.36 1.74 0.73
N PHE A 173 7.19 1.12 0.73
CA PHE A 173 6.94 -0.21 0.21
C PHE A 173 5.83 -0.15 -0.83
N LEU A 174 6.15 -0.57 -2.05
CA LEU A 174 5.19 -0.65 -3.15
C LEU A 174 4.95 -2.13 -3.48
N ILE A 175 3.77 -2.62 -3.17
CA ILE A 175 3.35 -4.02 -3.41
C ILE A 175 2.50 -4.04 -4.66
N ARG A 176 3.05 -4.53 -5.78
CA ARG A 176 2.37 -4.69 -7.08
C ARG A 176 1.69 -6.05 -7.10
N VAL A 177 0.48 -6.12 -6.58
CA VAL A 177 -0.24 -7.39 -6.34
C VAL A 177 -0.41 -8.20 -7.62
N ASN A 178 -0.70 -7.53 -8.75
CA ASN A 178 -0.95 -8.19 -10.03
C ASN A 178 0.30 -8.83 -10.64
N GLU A 179 1.50 -8.32 -10.30
CA GLU A 179 2.77 -8.83 -10.78
C GLU A 179 3.26 -10.11 -10.07
N PHE A 180 2.58 -10.51 -8.99
CA PHE A 180 2.88 -11.77 -8.32
C PHE A 180 2.27 -12.93 -9.09
N ASP A 181 3.10 -13.73 -9.76
CA ASP A 181 2.69 -14.82 -10.68
C ASP A 181 3.24 -16.21 -10.32
N LYS A 182 3.82 -16.36 -9.13
CA LYS A 182 4.44 -17.59 -8.65
C LYS A 182 3.71 -18.19 -7.44
N ALA A 183 4.03 -19.44 -7.12
CA ALA A 183 3.55 -20.07 -5.90
C ALA A 183 4.21 -19.43 -4.67
N ALA A 184 3.40 -19.08 -3.68
CA ALA A 184 3.89 -18.53 -2.43
C ALA A 184 4.67 -19.59 -1.62
N VAL A 185 5.88 -19.24 -1.20
CA VAL A 185 6.79 -20.09 -0.40
C VAL A 185 7.28 -19.40 0.87
N THR A 186 7.09 -18.09 0.98
CA THR A 186 7.44 -17.31 2.17
C THR A 186 6.19 -16.68 2.79
N PRO A 187 6.23 -16.30 4.08
CA PRO A 187 5.10 -15.62 4.73
C PRO A 187 4.64 -14.35 3.98
N LEU A 188 5.56 -13.58 3.41
CA LEU A 188 5.22 -12.41 2.61
C LEU A 188 4.50 -12.79 1.32
N GLU A 189 4.97 -13.82 0.63
CA GLU A 189 4.33 -14.30 -0.59
C GLU A 189 2.94 -14.88 -0.33
N GLU A 190 2.71 -15.53 0.82
CA GLU A 190 1.38 -15.96 1.25
C GLU A 190 0.45 -14.75 1.46
N TRP A 191 0.95 -13.66 2.00
CA TRP A 191 0.21 -12.40 2.12
C TRP A 191 -0.15 -11.83 0.75
N ILE A 192 0.79 -11.81 -0.20
CA ILE A 192 0.52 -11.29 -1.55
C ILE A 192 -0.44 -12.20 -2.30
N GLU A 193 -0.33 -13.53 -2.15
CA GLU A 193 -1.31 -14.47 -2.68
C GLU A 193 -2.73 -14.19 -2.14
N TYR A 194 -2.85 -13.93 -0.83
CA TYR A 194 -4.13 -13.54 -0.24
C TYR A 194 -4.64 -12.20 -0.77
N LEU A 195 -3.80 -11.18 -0.86
CA LEU A 195 -4.16 -9.88 -1.44
C LEU A 195 -4.67 -10.04 -2.88
N LYS A 196 -4.00 -10.86 -3.69
CA LYS A 196 -4.35 -11.11 -5.10
C LYS A 196 -5.62 -11.92 -5.27
N THR A 197 -5.77 -13.00 -4.52
CA THR A 197 -6.77 -14.04 -4.79
C THR A 197 -7.90 -14.12 -3.78
N GLY A 198 -7.76 -13.47 -2.62
CA GLY A 198 -8.65 -13.63 -1.47
C GLY A 198 -8.58 -15.03 -0.82
N ARG A 199 -7.56 -15.83 -1.13
CA ARG A 199 -7.41 -17.19 -0.60
C ARG A 199 -6.35 -17.21 0.50
N ILE A 200 -6.65 -17.91 1.58
CA ILE A 200 -5.71 -18.17 2.67
C ILE A 200 -5.53 -19.67 2.79
N ARG A 201 -4.29 -20.12 2.77
CA ARG A 201 -3.97 -21.55 2.86
C ARG A 201 -4.42 -22.14 4.21
N PRO A 202 -4.95 -23.36 4.24
CA PRO A 202 -5.35 -24.00 5.50
C PRO A 202 -4.20 -24.23 6.47
N ASP A 203 -3.00 -24.44 5.96
CA ASP A 203 -1.76 -24.76 6.67
C ASP A 203 -0.85 -23.55 6.89
N THR A 204 -1.32 -22.33 6.56
CA THR A 204 -0.53 -21.10 6.76
C THR A 204 -0.10 -20.93 8.22
N VAL A 205 1.15 -20.54 8.39
CA VAL A 205 1.73 -20.10 9.67
C VAL A 205 2.18 -18.63 9.59
N ALA A 206 1.89 -17.97 8.48
CA ALA A 206 2.26 -16.58 8.28
C ALA A 206 1.58 -15.68 9.33
N PRO A 207 2.36 -14.81 10.02
CA PRO A 207 1.81 -13.86 10.99
C PRO A 207 0.62 -13.11 10.41
N GLY A 208 -0.47 -12.99 11.17
CA GLY A 208 -1.70 -12.29 10.77
C GLY A 208 -2.62 -13.09 9.85
N LEU A 209 -2.13 -13.96 8.96
CA LEU A 209 -3.00 -14.79 8.10
C LEU A 209 -3.74 -15.87 8.90
N VAL A 210 -3.14 -16.40 9.95
CA VAL A 210 -3.81 -17.34 10.87
C VAL A 210 -5.02 -16.67 11.52
N GLU A 211 -4.88 -15.41 11.94
CA GLU A 211 -6.00 -14.62 12.48
C GLU A 211 -7.01 -14.23 11.40
N ALA A 212 -6.53 -13.83 10.22
CA ALA A 212 -7.38 -13.46 9.09
C ALA A 212 -8.33 -14.61 8.71
N ARG A 213 -7.86 -15.86 8.72
CA ARG A 213 -8.71 -17.04 8.51
C ARG A 213 -9.87 -17.15 9.48
N GLN A 214 -9.71 -16.69 10.70
CA GLN A 214 -10.76 -16.75 11.72
C GLN A 214 -11.70 -15.55 11.66
N LYS A 215 -11.16 -14.36 11.35
CA LYS A 215 -11.86 -13.09 11.46
C LYS A 215 -12.46 -12.59 10.14
N LEU A 216 -11.88 -12.97 9.01
CA LEU A 216 -12.27 -12.48 7.68
C LEU A 216 -13.12 -13.49 6.89
N ILE A 217 -13.86 -14.35 7.56
CA ILE A 217 -14.75 -15.31 6.90
C ILE A 217 -16.01 -14.57 6.46
N TYR A 218 -16.27 -14.58 5.15
CA TYR A 218 -17.46 -13.96 4.53
C TYR A 218 -18.78 -14.36 5.23
N TYR A 219 -18.92 -15.62 5.57
CA TYR A 219 -20.16 -16.14 6.17
C TYR A 219 -20.40 -15.68 7.62
N ASN A 220 -19.38 -15.14 8.30
CA ASN A 220 -19.51 -14.58 9.63
C ASN A 220 -20.07 -13.14 9.62
N MET A 221 -20.19 -12.53 8.44
CA MET A 221 -20.75 -11.20 8.29
C MET A 221 -22.28 -11.22 8.45
N THR A 222 -22.84 -10.10 8.89
CA THR A 222 -24.28 -9.88 8.84
C THR A 222 -24.81 -9.85 7.41
N ALA A 223 -26.11 -9.96 7.21
CA ALA A 223 -26.71 -9.89 5.88
C ALA A 223 -26.45 -8.53 5.19
N GLU A 224 -26.45 -7.44 5.98
CA GLU A 224 -26.19 -6.08 5.51
C GLU A 224 -24.72 -5.91 5.10
N GLU A 225 -23.80 -6.43 5.91
CA GLU A 225 -22.37 -6.39 5.59
C GLU A 225 -22.04 -7.22 4.33
N ARG A 226 -22.63 -8.41 4.20
CA ARG A 226 -22.47 -9.24 2.98
C ARG A 226 -22.98 -8.52 1.74
N HIS A 227 -24.14 -7.88 1.84
CA HIS A 227 -24.70 -7.12 0.72
C HIS A 227 -23.74 -5.97 0.32
N ALA A 228 -23.28 -5.18 1.27
CA ALA A 228 -22.32 -4.11 1.02
C ALA A 228 -20.98 -4.60 0.45
N TYR A 229 -20.52 -5.78 0.88
CA TYR A 229 -19.32 -6.41 0.33
C TYR A 229 -19.54 -6.91 -1.11
N ASP A 230 -20.67 -7.54 -1.38
CA ASP A 230 -20.99 -8.02 -2.72
C ASP A 230 -21.20 -6.86 -3.71
N GLU A 231 -21.79 -5.74 -3.28
CA GLU A 231 -21.85 -4.50 -4.08
C GLU A 231 -20.45 -3.95 -4.38
N HIS A 232 -19.56 -3.95 -3.41
CA HIS A 232 -18.16 -3.56 -3.59
C HIS A 232 -17.44 -4.44 -4.63
N LEU A 233 -17.60 -5.77 -4.55
CA LEU A 233 -17.05 -6.69 -5.54
C LEU A 233 -17.61 -6.47 -6.94
N ASN A 234 -18.91 -6.22 -7.05
CA ASN A 234 -19.55 -5.93 -8.33
C ASN A 234 -19.03 -4.62 -8.94
N ALA A 235 -18.83 -3.60 -8.11
CA ALA A 235 -18.24 -2.34 -8.56
C ALA A 235 -16.81 -2.53 -9.12
N ILE A 236 -15.98 -3.33 -8.44
CA ILE A 236 -14.64 -3.69 -8.92
C ILE A 236 -14.71 -4.44 -10.25
N MET A 237 -15.61 -5.43 -10.38
CA MET A 237 -15.76 -6.19 -11.63
C MET A 237 -16.15 -5.30 -12.81
N ILE A 238 -17.18 -4.47 -12.63
CA ILE A 238 -17.63 -3.53 -13.68
C ILE A 238 -16.48 -2.61 -14.11
N GLN A 239 -15.71 -2.15 -13.15
CA GLN A 239 -14.60 -1.25 -13.43
C GLN A 239 -13.47 -1.95 -14.20
N ASN A 240 -13.10 -3.17 -13.81
CA ASN A 240 -12.09 -3.95 -14.53
C ASN A 240 -12.52 -4.21 -15.96
N ASP A 241 -13.81 -4.47 -16.19
CA ASP A 241 -14.37 -4.65 -17.54
C ASP A 241 -14.27 -3.35 -18.37
N VAL A 242 -14.58 -2.19 -17.75
CA VAL A 242 -14.46 -0.89 -18.43
C VAL A 242 -13.01 -0.58 -18.77
N LEU A 243 -12.08 -0.84 -17.85
CA LEU A 243 -10.64 -0.60 -18.08
C LEU A 243 -10.07 -1.52 -19.16
N SER A 244 -10.44 -2.81 -19.14
CA SER A 244 -9.98 -3.74 -20.16
C SER A 244 -10.48 -3.35 -21.54
N THR A 245 -11.73 -2.91 -21.64
CA THR A 245 -12.32 -2.41 -22.90
C THR A 245 -11.61 -1.17 -23.40
N ALA A 246 -11.38 -0.17 -22.53
CA ALA A 246 -10.66 1.04 -22.90
C ALA A 246 -9.21 0.76 -23.34
N ALA A 247 -8.53 -0.19 -22.68
CA ALA A 247 -7.19 -0.61 -23.05
C ALA A 247 -7.15 -1.34 -24.40
N GLU A 248 -8.16 -2.14 -24.71
CA GLU A 248 -8.29 -2.80 -26.03
C GLU A 248 -8.59 -1.79 -27.13
N GLU A 249 -9.51 -0.85 -26.90
CA GLU A 249 -9.82 0.25 -27.82
C GLU A 249 -8.58 1.09 -28.11
N GLY A 250 -7.83 1.54 -27.09
CA GLY A 250 -6.61 2.33 -27.25
C GLY A 250 -5.51 1.57 -27.99
N ARG A 251 -5.40 0.23 -27.80
CA ARG A 251 -4.46 -0.60 -28.60
C ARG A 251 -4.86 -0.71 -30.06
N GLU A 252 -6.15 -0.81 -30.34
CA GLU A 252 -6.65 -0.90 -31.72
C GLU A 252 -6.47 0.45 -32.44
N GLU A 253 -6.77 1.57 -31.77
CA GLU A 253 -6.54 2.92 -32.29
C GLU A 253 -5.07 3.14 -32.60
N GLY A 254 -4.16 2.90 -31.66
CA GLY A 254 -2.70 3.04 -31.87
C GLY A 254 -2.18 2.12 -32.97
N ARG A 255 -2.78 0.94 -33.16
CA ARG A 255 -2.44 0.05 -34.27
C ARG A 255 -2.93 0.55 -35.61
N GLN A 256 -4.08 1.21 -35.64
CA GLN A 256 -4.62 1.85 -36.87
C GLN A 256 -3.79 3.07 -37.25
N GLU A 257 -3.49 3.95 -36.29
CA GLU A 257 -2.66 5.12 -36.49
C GLU A 257 -1.26 4.73 -37.02
N GLY A 258 -0.58 3.78 -36.38
CA GLY A 258 0.74 3.31 -36.82
C GLY A 258 0.72 2.67 -38.21
N ARG A 259 -0.40 2.04 -38.63
CA ARG A 259 -0.56 1.55 -39.99
C ARG A 259 -0.79 2.67 -41.00
N GLU A 260 -1.49 3.71 -40.67
CA GLU A 260 -1.74 4.88 -41.49
C GLU A 260 -0.44 5.70 -41.69
N GLU A 261 0.28 5.93 -40.60
CA GLU A 261 1.60 6.61 -40.66
C GLU A 261 2.59 5.86 -41.51
N GLY A 262 2.76 4.54 -41.32
CA GLY A 262 3.65 3.71 -42.13
C GLY A 262 3.25 3.64 -43.62
N ARG A 263 1.94 3.77 -43.93
CA ARG A 263 1.48 3.89 -45.33
C ARG A 263 1.76 5.26 -45.92
N GLN A 264 1.75 6.32 -45.14
CA GLN A 264 2.08 7.67 -45.63
C GLN A 264 3.57 7.84 -45.87
N GLU A 265 4.40 7.31 -44.98
CA GLU A 265 5.86 7.32 -45.11
C GLU A 265 6.31 6.50 -46.33
N GLY A 266 5.79 5.29 -46.53
CA GLY A 266 6.10 4.44 -47.70
C GLY A 266 5.57 4.94 -49.05
N ARG A 267 4.80 6.05 -49.10
CA ARG A 267 4.37 6.72 -50.33
C ARG A 267 5.25 7.92 -50.69
N GLN A 268 6.12 8.35 -49.78
CA GLN A 268 7.03 9.49 -49.96
C GLN A 268 8.44 9.06 -50.40
N GLU A 269 8.74 7.76 -50.31
CA GLU A 269 9.90 7.13 -50.94
C GLU A 269 9.55 6.64 -52.36
#